data_a02aff915020e09b7216d33d38d95dee
#
_entry.id   a02aff915020e09b7216d33d38d95dee
#
_cell.length_a   1.000
_cell.length_b   1.000
_cell.length_c   1.000
_cell.angle_alpha   90.00
_cell.angle_beta   90.00
_cell.angle_gamma   90.00
#
_symmetry.space_group_name_H-M   'P 1'
#
loop_
_entity.id
_entity.type
_entity.pdbx_description
1 polymer ?
#
loop_
_entity_poly.entity_id
_entity_poly.type
_entity_poly.pdbx_seq_one_letter_code
_entity_poly.pdbx_strand_id
1 'polypeptide(L)'
;MDKATDHFLITLQDNTYGVRFNGFKLRDINTSKIYHEYYPKTPFELDYFSDHEIEYPFPNEILKGQKHLGTSLKLVVGDKPVKNLILLERHYIGGKLAANFRFAFPVFIPDSSNDVEFIYEIPKLSPEVEQKMEKGENVYAQSDTFIFVEGKLIVHRRAKYTYYASQ
;
A
#
# COMPACT_ATOMS: atom_id res chain seq x y z
N MET A 1 5.16 16.71 -2.85
CA MET A 1 5.69 16.26 -1.54
C MET A 1 6.84 15.31 -1.78
N ASP A 2 8.03 15.71 -1.39
CA ASP A 2 9.25 14.96 -1.72
C ASP A 2 9.66 13.95 -0.63
N LYS A 3 8.94 13.92 0.48
CA LYS A 3 9.17 13.00 1.59
C LYS A 3 7.86 12.45 2.15
N ALA A 4 7.94 11.29 2.81
CA ALA A 4 6.80 10.70 3.51
C ALA A 4 6.25 11.64 4.59
N THR A 5 4.96 11.49 4.88
CA THR A 5 4.35 12.21 6.00
C THR A 5 4.95 11.75 7.33
N ASP A 6 5.02 12.64 8.30
CA ASP A 6 5.51 12.34 9.65
C ASP A 6 4.37 12.03 10.63
N HIS A 7 3.14 12.29 10.24
CA HIS A 7 1.93 12.03 11.02
C HIS A 7 0.74 11.72 10.12
N PHE A 8 -0.34 11.20 10.70
CA PHE A 8 -1.60 11.02 9.97
C PHE A 8 -2.27 12.37 9.72
N LEU A 9 -2.71 12.60 8.48
CA LEU A 9 -3.35 13.86 8.08
C LEU A 9 -4.81 13.96 8.50
N ILE A 10 -5.44 12.79 8.77
CA ILE A 10 -6.84 12.68 9.17
C ILE A 10 -6.98 11.61 10.25
N THR A 11 -8.15 11.56 10.87
CA THR A 11 -8.49 10.56 11.87
C THR A 11 -9.46 9.52 11.30
N LEU A 12 -9.73 8.45 12.06
CA LEU A 12 -10.70 7.43 11.68
C LEU A 12 -12.12 7.98 11.53
N GLN A 13 -12.45 9.05 12.28
CA GLN A 13 -13.77 9.70 12.20
C GLN A 13 -14.00 10.42 10.87
N ASP A 14 -12.93 10.79 10.17
CA ASP A 14 -13.04 11.42 8.84
C ASP A 14 -13.48 10.43 7.76
N ASN A 15 -13.40 9.14 8.05
CA ASN A 15 -13.85 8.08 7.15
C ASN A 15 -15.36 7.88 7.23
N THR A 16 -16.10 8.85 6.70
CA THR A 16 -17.56 8.88 6.75
C THR A 16 -18.24 7.86 5.84
N TYR A 17 -17.49 7.23 4.94
CA TYR A 17 -17.99 6.20 4.01
C TYR A 17 -17.74 4.77 4.50
N GLY A 18 -17.02 4.60 5.60
CA GLY A 18 -16.71 3.29 6.13
C GLY A 18 -15.86 2.42 5.19
N VAL A 19 -15.01 3.02 4.38
CA VAL A 19 -14.11 2.29 3.48
C VAL A 19 -12.99 1.66 4.29
N ARG A 20 -12.83 0.35 4.16
CA ARG A 20 -11.84 -0.42 4.92
C ARG A 20 -11.11 -1.40 4.03
N PHE A 21 -9.85 -1.65 4.38
CA PHE A 21 -9.08 -2.73 3.77
C PHE A 21 -9.26 -3.98 4.63
N ASN A 22 -9.76 -5.05 4.04
CA ASN A 22 -10.05 -6.30 4.74
C ASN A 22 -9.23 -7.47 4.18
N GLY A 23 -8.08 -7.19 3.65
CA GLY A 23 -7.17 -8.18 3.11
C GLY A 23 -6.12 -7.55 2.21
N PHE A 24 -4.93 -8.15 2.21
CA PHE A 24 -3.80 -7.69 1.41
C PHE A 24 -2.95 -8.88 0.98
N LYS A 25 -2.60 -8.91 -0.30
CA LYS A 25 -1.70 -9.91 -0.87
C LYS A 25 -0.72 -9.24 -1.82
N LEU A 26 0.55 -9.55 -1.67
CA LEU A 26 1.62 -9.08 -2.54
C LEU A 26 2.30 -10.28 -3.20
N ARG A 27 2.37 -10.28 -4.53
CA ARG A 27 2.99 -11.36 -5.29
C ARG A 27 3.81 -10.85 -6.47
N ASP A 28 4.78 -11.65 -6.88
CA ASP A 28 5.47 -11.48 -8.16
C ASP A 28 4.55 -12.01 -9.28
N ILE A 29 4.25 -11.17 -10.26
CA ILE A 29 3.34 -11.54 -11.36
C ILE A 29 3.93 -12.66 -12.24
N ASN A 30 5.24 -12.63 -12.48
CA ASN A 30 5.89 -13.55 -13.40
C ASN A 30 6.10 -14.95 -12.79
N THR A 31 6.44 -15.00 -11.50
CA THR A 31 6.74 -16.28 -10.82
C THR A 31 5.60 -16.77 -9.94
N SER A 32 4.59 -15.94 -9.71
CA SER A 32 3.49 -16.18 -8.76
C SER A 32 3.95 -16.33 -7.30
N LYS A 33 5.21 -16.00 -6.99
CA LYS A 33 5.70 -16.02 -5.61
C LYS A 33 4.95 -15.02 -4.75
N ILE A 34 4.41 -15.50 -3.64
CA ILE A 34 3.69 -14.66 -2.67
C ILE A 34 4.71 -14.17 -1.64
N TYR A 35 4.82 -12.84 -1.50
CA TYR A 35 5.67 -12.22 -0.49
C TYR A 35 4.93 -11.90 0.79
N HIS A 36 3.64 -11.63 0.69
CA HIS A 36 2.79 -11.33 1.82
C HIS A 36 1.34 -11.68 1.50
N GLU A 37 0.65 -12.22 2.50
CA GLU A 37 -0.78 -12.50 2.40
C GLU A 37 -1.41 -12.37 3.79
N TYR A 38 -2.42 -11.52 3.88
CA TYR A 38 -3.19 -11.34 5.11
C TYR A 38 -4.66 -11.16 4.76
N TYR A 39 -5.48 -12.02 5.33
CA TYR A 39 -6.94 -11.88 5.30
C TYR A 39 -7.46 -12.11 6.72
N PRO A 40 -8.24 -11.14 7.30
CA PRO A 40 -8.80 -11.33 8.62
C PRO A 40 -9.80 -12.49 8.62
N LYS A 41 -9.88 -13.16 9.75
CA LYS A 41 -10.76 -14.34 9.92
C LYS A 41 -12.26 -13.98 9.92
N THR A 42 -12.59 -12.74 10.25
CA THR A 42 -13.96 -12.25 10.29
C THR A 42 -14.08 -10.99 9.44
N PRO A 43 -15.18 -10.84 8.66
CA PRO A 43 -15.36 -9.67 7.81
C PRO A 43 -15.60 -8.35 8.57
N PHE A 44 -15.73 -8.41 9.89
CA PHE A 44 -15.99 -7.26 10.76
C PHE A 44 -14.79 -6.85 11.61
N GLU A 45 -13.63 -7.50 11.48
CA GLU A 45 -12.43 -6.99 12.10
C GLU A 45 -12.18 -5.57 11.57
N LEU A 46 -12.09 -4.63 12.50
CA LEU A 46 -11.73 -3.26 12.18
C LEU A 46 -10.43 -3.26 11.39
N ASP A 47 -10.34 -2.39 10.41
CA ASP A 47 -9.09 -2.16 9.71
C ASP A 47 -8.02 -1.76 10.73
N TYR A 48 -7.34 -2.76 11.25
CA TYR A 48 -6.30 -2.63 12.27
C TYR A 48 -5.20 -1.62 11.87
N PHE A 49 -5.14 -1.31 10.60
CA PHE A 49 -4.06 -0.57 10.01
C PHE A 49 -4.38 0.90 9.70
N SER A 50 -5.57 1.38 10.04
CA SER A 50 -5.99 2.73 9.65
C SER A 50 -5.52 3.82 10.61
N ASP A 51 -5.16 3.49 11.85
CA ASP A 51 -4.68 4.44 12.87
C ASP A 51 -3.25 4.17 13.35
N HIS A 52 -2.60 3.13 12.81
CA HIS A 52 -1.24 2.74 13.16
C HIS A 52 -0.35 2.73 11.93
N GLU A 53 0.90 3.14 12.10
CA GLU A 53 1.92 2.90 11.09
C GLU A 53 2.31 1.42 11.11
N ILE A 54 2.21 0.77 9.95
CA ILE A 54 2.50 -0.66 9.82
C ILE A 54 3.95 -0.86 9.45
N GLU A 55 4.55 -1.92 9.97
CA GLU A 55 5.91 -2.31 9.61
C GLU A 55 5.89 -3.64 8.85
N TYR A 56 6.52 -3.66 7.67
CA TYR A 56 6.65 -4.84 6.83
C TYR A 56 8.11 -5.22 6.65
N PRO A 57 8.52 -6.43 7.04
CA PRO A 57 9.80 -7.00 6.64
C PRO A 57 9.62 -7.75 5.31
N PHE A 58 10.38 -7.38 4.30
CA PHE A 58 10.40 -8.08 3.02
C PHE A 58 11.83 -8.41 2.60
N PRO A 59 12.04 -9.55 1.89
CA PRO A 59 13.34 -9.82 1.30
C PRO A 59 13.65 -8.77 0.21
N ASN A 60 14.90 -8.33 0.13
CA ASN A 60 15.28 -7.29 -0.84
C ASN A 60 15.20 -7.76 -2.30
N GLU A 61 15.03 -9.05 -2.55
CA GLU A 61 14.79 -9.58 -3.90
C GLU A 61 13.56 -8.96 -4.58
N ILE A 62 12.59 -8.48 -3.80
CA ILE A 62 11.42 -7.74 -4.32
C ILE A 62 11.86 -6.55 -5.17
N LEU A 63 12.94 -5.88 -4.76
CA LEU A 63 13.44 -4.66 -5.39
C LEU A 63 14.36 -4.92 -6.59
N LYS A 64 14.75 -6.17 -6.83
CA LYS A 64 15.72 -6.53 -7.88
C LYS A 64 15.05 -6.84 -9.22
N GLY A 65 15.68 -6.41 -10.30
CA GLY A 65 15.32 -6.84 -11.64
C GLY A 65 14.05 -6.23 -12.23
N GLN A 66 13.65 -5.05 -11.75
CA GLN A 66 12.45 -4.34 -12.26
C GLN A 66 11.23 -5.24 -12.37
N LYS A 67 10.94 -5.98 -11.31
CA LYS A 67 9.83 -6.93 -11.27
C LYS A 67 8.48 -6.24 -11.41
N HIS A 68 7.52 -6.95 -11.96
CA HIS A 68 6.12 -6.60 -11.90
C HIS A 68 5.50 -7.25 -10.67
N LEU A 69 4.93 -6.44 -9.79
CA LEU A 69 4.25 -6.90 -8.59
C LEU A 69 2.74 -6.73 -8.75
N GLY A 70 2.01 -7.70 -8.23
CA GLY A 70 0.56 -7.62 -8.07
C GLY A 70 0.20 -7.42 -6.61
N THR A 71 -0.53 -6.35 -6.32
CA THR A 71 -1.11 -6.10 -5.02
C THR A 71 -2.59 -6.32 -5.09
N SER A 72 -3.10 -7.30 -4.35
CA SER A 72 -4.53 -7.56 -4.22
C SER A 72 -5.01 -6.99 -2.90
N LEU A 73 -6.07 -6.18 -2.95
CA LEU A 73 -6.72 -5.61 -1.79
C LEU A 73 -8.18 -6.01 -1.75
N LYS A 74 -8.69 -6.30 -0.57
CA LYS A 74 -10.12 -6.42 -0.34
C LYS A 74 -10.62 -5.11 0.24
N LEU A 75 -11.41 -4.37 -0.53
CA LEU A 75 -12.05 -3.13 -0.10
C LEU A 75 -13.48 -3.39 0.33
N VAL A 76 -13.78 -3.06 1.57
CA VAL A 76 -15.14 -3.15 2.13
C VAL A 76 -15.69 -1.74 2.25
N VAL A 77 -16.94 -1.55 1.82
CA VAL A 77 -17.64 -0.26 1.87
C VAL A 77 -18.73 -0.33 2.93
N GLY A 78 -19.02 0.81 3.55
CA GLY A 78 -20.11 0.93 4.50
C GLY A 78 -21.50 1.04 3.84
N ASP A 79 -22.44 1.62 4.57
CA ASP A 79 -23.85 1.71 4.18
C ASP A 79 -24.16 2.78 3.11
N LYS A 80 -23.18 3.54 2.70
CA LYS A 80 -23.31 4.57 1.67
C LYS A 80 -22.66 4.15 0.36
N PRO A 81 -23.24 4.52 -0.81
CA PRO A 81 -22.56 4.32 -2.07
C PRO A 81 -21.28 5.15 -2.13
N VAL A 82 -20.21 4.57 -2.67
CA VAL A 82 -18.94 5.25 -2.87
C VAL A 82 -18.77 5.53 -4.36
N LYS A 83 -18.64 6.81 -4.70
CA LYS A 83 -18.47 7.27 -6.08
C LYS A 83 -17.14 8.01 -6.22
N ASN A 84 -16.53 7.88 -7.39
CA ASN A 84 -15.29 8.58 -7.70
C ASN A 84 -14.22 8.38 -6.62
N LEU A 85 -13.97 7.12 -6.24
CA LEU A 85 -12.90 6.78 -5.33
C LEU A 85 -11.57 6.88 -6.07
N ILE A 86 -10.63 7.60 -5.48
CA ILE A 86 -9.26 7.69 -5.97
C ILE A 86 -8.34 7.18 -4.86
N LEU A 87 -7.52 6.18 -5.19
CA LEU A 87 -6.44 5.71 -4.34
C LEU A 87 -5.13 6.27 -4.87
N LEU A 88 -4.42 7.01 -4.04
CA LEU A 88 -3.06 7.48 -4.30
C LEU A 88 -2.11 6.75 -3.38
N GLU A 89 -1.04 6.22 -3.95
CA GLU A 89 0.00 5.56 -3.17
C GLU A 89 1.37 6.11 -3.56
N ARG A 90 2.12 6.53 -2.55
CA ARG A 90 3.46 7.07 -2.71
C ARG A 90 4.46 6.23 -1.93
N HIS A 91 5.48 5.77 -2.62
CA HIS A 91 6.58 5.02 -2.03
C HIS A 91 7.85 5.85 -1.99
N TYR A 92 8.48 5.88 -0.83
CA TYR A 92 9.73 6.60 -0.59
C TYR A 92 10.79 5.59 -0.19
N ILE A 93 11.90 5.56 -0.91
CA ILE A 93 13.03 4.68 -0.63
C ILE A 93 14.23 5.56 -0.31
N GLY A 94 14.88 5.31 0.84
CA GLY A 94 15.98 6.13 1.29
C GLY A 94 15.62 7.60 1.50
N GLY A 95 14.37 7.88 1.87
CA GLY A 95 13.85 9.23 2.10
C GLY A 95 13.48 10.01 0.84
N LYS A 96 13.56 9.39 -0.35
CA LYS A 96 13.22 10.02 -1.63
C LYS A 96 12.02 9.34 -2.28
N LEU A 97 11.16 10.12 -2.93
CA LEU A 97 10.03 9.59 -3.69
C LEU A 97 10.53 8.68 -4.81
N ALA A 98 10.19 7.40 -4.74
CA ALA A 98 10.58 6.38 -5.71
C ALA A 98 9.44 6.03 -6.67
N ALA A 99 8.20 6.02 -6.20
CA ALA A 99 7.04 5.67 -7.02
C ALA A 99 5.80 6.41 -6.53
N ASN A 100 4.90 6.69 -7.47
CA ASN A 100 3.64 7.36 -7.22
C ASN A 100 2.58 6.69 -8.11
N PHE A 101 1.58 6.07 -7.49
CA PHE A 101 0.52 5.35 -8.19
C PHE A 101 -0.83 6.02 -7.94
N ARG A 102 -1.65 6.08 -8.98
CA ARG A 102 -3.01 6.61 -8.89
C ARG A 102 -3.97 5.64 -9.56
N PHE A 103 -4.96 5.20 -8.79
CA PHE A 103 -6.01 4.31 -9.27
C PHE A 103 -7.38 4.96 -9.03
N ALA A 104 -8.26 4.87 -10.02
CA ALA A 104 -9.58 5.48 -9.95
C ALA A 104 -10.67 4.41 -10.14
N PHE A 105 -11.68 4.45 -9.28
CA PHE A 105 -12.83 3.55 -9.31
C PHE A 105 -14.11 4.38 -9.37
N PRO A 106 -14.97 4.17 -10.39
CA PRO A 106 -16.14 5.02 -10.57
C PRO A 106 -17.22 4.82 -9.50
N VAL A 107 -17.45 3.57 -9.03
CA VAL A 107 -18.49 3.29 -8.06
C VAL A 107 -18.23 1.98 -7.30
N PHE A 108 -18.57 2.00 -6.00
CA PHE A 108 -18.78 0.79 -5.18
C PHE A 108 -20.18 0.86 -4.57
N ILE A 109 -20.89 -0.25 -4.61
CA ILE A 109 -22.22 -0.33 -4.02
C ILE A 109 -22.16 -0.41 -2.50
N PRO A 110 -23.20 0.08 -1.78
CA PRO A 110 -23.24 -0.02 -0.31
C PRO A 110 -23.10 -1.46 0.18
N ASP A 111 -22.49 -1.61 1.35
CA ASP A 111 -22.33 -2.88 2.05
C ASP A 111 -21.65 -3.97 1.20
N SER A 112 -20.78 -3.57 0.28
CA SER A 112 -20.08 -4.48 -0.61
C SER A 112 -18.66 -4.79 -0.14
N SER A 113 -18.20 -5.99 -0.51
CA SER A 113 -16.79 -6.39 -0.39
C SER A 113 -16.24 -6.59 -1.80
N ASN A 114 -15.16 -5.89 -2.12
CA ASN A 114 -14.63 -5.82 -3.47
C ASN A 114 -13.17 -6.24 -3.50
N ASP A 115 -12.84 -7.18 -4.37
CA ASP A 115 -11.45 -7.56 -4.62
C ASP A 115 -10.91 -6.71 -5.76
N VAL A 116 -9.83 -5.97 -5.49
CA VAL A 116 -9.15 -5.14 -6.48
C VAL A 116 -7.69 -5.55 -6.56
N GLU A 117 -7.15 -5.59 -7.78
CA GLU A 117 -5.75 -5.92 -8.01
C GLU A 117 -5.06 -4.79 -8.78
N PHE A 118 -3.90 -4.39 -8.29
CA PHE A 118 -3.03 -3.43 -8.95
C PHE A 118 -1.77 -4.12 -9.41
N ILE A 119 -1.41 -3.93 -10.66
CA ILE A 119 -0.16 -4.44 -11.22
C ILE A 119 0.74 -3.25 -11.52
N TYR A 120 1.94 -3.27 -10.99
CA TYR A 120 2.90 -2.18 -11.18
C TYR A 120 4.33 -2.70 -11.27
N GLU A 121 5.15 -1.96 -11.97
CA GLU A 121 6.57 -2.26 -12.10
C GLU A 121 7.36 -1.59 -10.97
N ILE A 122 8.29 -2.32 -10.37
CA ILE A 122 9.23 -1.75 -9.40
C ILE A 122 10.12 -0.73 -10.13
N PRO A 123 10.20 0.50 -9.62
CA PRO A 123 11.01 1.53 -10.25
C PRO A 123 12.50 1.19 -10.20
N LYS A 124 13.26 1.78 -11.11
CA LYS A 124 14.72 1.69 -11.08
C LYS A 124 15.25 2.28 -9.78
N LEU A 125 16.08 1.51 -9.09
CA LEU A 125 16.70 1.93 -7.83
C LEU A 125 17.80 2.97 -8.07
N SER A 126 18.00 3.85 -7.08
CA SER A 126 19.14 4.77 -7.11
C SER A 126 20.45 3.99 -6.89
N PRO A 127 21.58 4.50 -7.40
CA PRO A 127 22.89 3.87 -7.16
C PRO A 127 23.21 3.67 -5.68
N GLU A 128 22.77 4.59 -4.82
CA GLU A 128 22.95 4.51 -3.36
C GLU A 128 22.25 3.30 -2.76
N VAL A 129 21.02 3.05 -3.18
CA VAL A 129 20.21 1.91 -2.74
C VAL A 129 20.82 0.60 -3.27
N GLU A 130 21.20 0.56 -4.54
CA GLU A 130 21.86 -0.61 -5.12
C GLU A 130 23.14 -0.98 -4.39
N GLN A 131 23.98 0.01 -4.03
CA GLN A 131 25.21 -0.20 -3.25
C GLN A 131 24.92 -0.78 -1.87
N LYS A 132 23.91 -0.29 -1.17
CA LYS A 132 23.50 -0.86 0.12
C LYS A 132 23.11 -2.31 -0.02
N MET A 133 22.35 -2.65 -1.03
CA MET A 133 21.93 -4.03 -1.30
C MET A 133 23.13 -4.94 -1.61
N GLU A 134 24.08 -4.47 -2.39
CA GLU A 134 25.32 -5.20 -2.71
C GLU A 134 26.17 -5.48 -1.46
N LYS A 135 26.17 -4.57 -0.49
CA LYS A 135 26.87 -4.72 0.79
C LYS A 135 26.13 -5.59 1.79
N GLY A 136 24.92 -6.07 1.46
CA GLY A 136 24.09 -6.83 2.37
C GLY A 136 23.43 -5.98 3.46
N GLU A 137 23.39 -4.66 3.30
CA GLU A 137 22.71 -3.76 4.23
C GLU A 137 21.20 -3.75 3.99
N ASN A 138 20.44 -3.45 5.04
CA ASN A 138 19.00 -3.25 4.91
C ASN A 138 18.70 -1.95 4.17
N VAL A 139 17.63 -2.00 3.36
CA VAL A 139 17.06 -0.82 2.71
C VAL A 139 15.77 -0.48 3.41
N TYR A 140 15.60 0.79 3.78
CA TYR A 140 14.40 1.28 4.45
C TYR A 140 13.54 2.11 3.50
N ALA A 141 12.25 1.88 3.57
CA ALA A 141 11.28 2.61 2.77
C ALA A 141 10.04 2.95 3.60
N GLN A 142 9.25 3.87 3.08
CA GLN A 142 7.98 4.28 3.65
C GLN A 142 6.95 4.43 2.55
N SER A 143 5.68 4.28 2.89
CA SER A 143 4.60 4.62 1.98
C SER A 143 3.51 5.43 2.67
N ASP A 144 2.88 6.29 1.89
CA ASP A 144 1.62 6.94 2.22
C ASP A 144 0.57 6.47 1.23
N THR A 145 -0.56 5.99 1.74
CA THR A 145 -1.73 5.63 0.93
C THR A 145 -2.88 6.55 1.30
N PHE A 146 -3.42 7.24 0.30
CA PHE A 146 -4.53 8.16 0.47
C PHE A 146 -5.75 7.66 -0.30
N ILE A 147 -6.91 7.68 0.32
CA ILE A 147 -8.17 7.43 -0.38
C ILE A 147 -9.04 8.68 -0.32
N PHE A 148 -9.45 9.13 -1.52
CA PHE A 148 -10.38 10.21 -1.70
C PHE A 148 -11.70 9.66 -2.23
N VAL A 149 -12.81 10.16 -1.72
CA VAL A 149 -14.15 9.92 -2.28
C VAL A 149 -14.75 11.28 -2.62
N GLU A 150 -15.11 11.45 -3.88
CA GLU A 150 -15.65 12.73 -4.40
C GLU A 150 -14.77 13.93 -4.04
N GLY A 151 -13.45 13.75 -4.11
CA GLY A 151 -12.46 14.79 -3.83
C GLY A 151 -12.14 15.01 -2.34
N LYS A 152 -12.81 14.30 -1.43
CA LYS A 152 -12.56 14.42 0.00
C LYS A 152 -11.64 13.29 0.48
N LEU A 153 -10.57 13.63 1.20
CA LEU A 153 -9.69 12.66 1.83
C LEU A 153 -10.41 11.97 2.99
N ILE A 154 -10.54 10.64 2.93
CA ILE A 154 -11.24 9.84 3.93
C ILE A 154 -10.38 8.80 4.62
N VAL A 155 -9.28 8.37 3.97
CA VAL A 155 -8.34 7.40 4.54
C VAL A 155 -6.92 7.86 4.26
N HIS A 156 -6.09 7.81 5.28
CA HIS A 156 -4.63 7.97 5.16
C HIS A 156 -3.97 6.81 5.91
N ARG A 157 -3.21 5.99 5.19
CA ARG A 157 -2.45 4.88 5.77
C ARG A 157 -0.98 5.15 5.61
N ARG A 158 -0.21 4.74 6.62
CA ARG A 158 1.24 4.89 6.64
C ARG A 158 1.88 3.53 6.90
N ALA A 159 2.93 3.23 6.14
CA ALA A 159 3.68 2.00 6.32
C ALA A 159 5.18 2.24 6.24
N LYS A 160 5.93 1.43 6.98
CA LYS A 160 7.38 1.33 6.90
C LYS A 160 7.76 -0.05 6.38
N TYR A 161 8.82 -0.08 5.59
CA TYR A 161 9.34 -1.32 5.01
C TYR A 161 10.80 -1.47 5.36
N THR A 162 11.18 -2.67 5.75
CA THR A 162 12.59 -3.06 5.86
C THR A 162 12.85 -4.16 4.84
N TYR A 163 13.63 -3.84 3.83
CA TYR A 163 14.08 -4.81 2.84
C TYR A 163 15.41 -5.38 3.27
N TYR A 164 15.38 -6.62 3.72
CA TYR A 164 16.56 -7.31 4.26
C TYR A 164 17.24 -8.17 3.20
N ALA A 165 18.56 -8.36 3.37
CA ALA A 165 19.31 -9.24 2.49
C ALA A 165 18.84 -10.69 2.64
N SER A 166 18.49 -11.32 1.52
CA SER A 166 18.18 -12.76 1.47
C SER A 166 19.48 -13.54 1.64
N GLN A 167 19.47 -14.51 2.56
CA GLN A 167 20.60 -15.43 2.73
C GLN A 167 20.60 -16.49 1.64
#